data_451108758c9184013445e747d8ea7cf5
#
_entry.id   451108758c9184013445e747d8ea7cf5
#
_cell.length_a   1.000
_cell.length_b   1.000
_cell.length_c   1.000
_cell.angle_alpha   90.00
_cell.angle_beta   90.00
_cell.angle_gamma   90.00
#
_symmetry.space_group_name_H-M   'P 1'
#
loop_
_entity.id
_entity.type
_entity.pdbx_description
1 polymer ?
#
loop_
_entity_poly.entity_id
_entity_poly.type
_entity_poly.pdbx_seq_one_letter_code
_entity_poly.pdbx_strand_id
1 'polypeptide(L)'
;MGKVLAICLSEQKGTEKSEVEEALLVEDFGLQGDAHAGKWHRQVSLLSFEKIEDFRKKGAQVDFGAFGENLVIEGFDLSKYPVGSEIHIGDCVLELSQIGKACHSHCAIFHRMGDCIMPREGIFSVVKKGGKIRVGDPVEIFPGKKDRPFTAAVITLSDRASQGVYEDQSGPVITEFLKNQGMIVEEQLLLPDGRPELEKEIKRLADQRQISLILTTGGTGFSERDCTPEATKAVCEREVPGIPEALRSYSLSITKKAMFSRQTAGIRKKSLVINLPGSPKA
;
A
#
# COMPACT_ATOMS: atom_id res chain seq x y z
N MET A 1 -22.81 11.99 -10.56
CA MET A 1 -22.01 13.01 -9.87
C MET A 1 -22.16 12.75 -8.39
N GLY A 2 -21.06 12.57 -7.68
CA GLY A 2 -21.10 12.42 -6.24
C GLY A 2 -20.87 13.74 -5.53
N LYS A 3 -20.85 13.71 -4.20
CA LYS A 3 -20.56 14.88 -3.37
C LYS A 3 -19.84 14.51 -2.08
N VAL A 4 -19.17 15.47 -1.47
CA VAL A 4 -18.64 15.38 -0.11
C VAL A 4 -19.81 15.44 0.86
N LEU A 5 -20.06 14.38 1.62
CA LEU A 5 -21.16 14.35 2.59
C LEU A 5 -20.70 14.79 3.98
N ALA A 6 -19.47 14.43 4.37
CA ALA A 6 -18.88 14.88 5.63
C ALA A 6 -17.36 15.05 5.47
N ILE A 7 -16.81 15.97 6.26
CA ILE A 7 -15.38 16.21 6.43
C ILE A 7 -15.08 16.03 7.92
N CYS A 8 -14.12 15.16 8.27
CA CYS A 8 -13.83 14.80 9.64
C CYS A 8 -12.34 14.95 9.95
N LEU A 9 -12.01 15.59 11.08
CA LEU A 9 -10.66 15.85 11.54
C LEU A 9 -10.46 15.35 12.98
N SER A 10 -9.25 15.00 13.34
CA SER A 10 -8.83 14.76 14.72
C SER A 10 -7.42 15.29 14.95
N GLU A 11 -7.21 15.92 16.10
CA GLU A 11 -5.89 16.43 16.51
C GLU A 11 -4.98 15.32 17.04
N GLN A 12 -5.54 14.14 17.36
CA GLN A 12 -4.81 13.01 17.94
C GLN A 12 -5.01 11.73 17.13
N LYS A 13 -3.93 10.95 16.98
CA LYS A 13 -4.01 9.63 16.34
C LYS A 13 -4.74 8.62 17.23
N GLY A 14 -5.56 7.76 16.59
CA GLY A 14 -6.29 6.69 17.30
C GLY A 14 -7.58 7.14 17.98
N THR A 15 -8.02 8.37 17.78
CA THR A 15 -9.32 8.89 18.23
C THR A 15 -10.32 8.93 17.08
N GLU A 16 -11.61 8.94 17.41
CA GLU A 16 -12.67 9.28 16.46
C GLU A 16 -12.47 10.71 15.96
N LYS A 17 -12.87 10.98 14.73
CA LYS A 17 -12.75 12.29 14.11
C LYS A 17 -14.06 13.05 14.25
N SER A 18 -13.98 14.38 14.45
CA SER A 18 -15.12 15.26 14.56
C SER A 18 -15.44 15.92 13.22
N GLU A 19 -16.73 16.08 12.91
CA GLU A 19 -17.18 16.73 11.68
C GLU A 19 -16.86 18.22 11.68
N VAL A 20 -16.50 18.74 10.51
CA VAL A 20 -16.30 20.16 10.23
C VAL A 20 -16.95 20.52 8.88
N GLU A 21 -17.39 21.78 8.73
CA GLU A 21 -18.03 22.24 7.50
C GLU A 21 -17.07 22.42 6.31
N GLU A 22 -15.83 22.80 6.60
CA GLU A 22 -14.80 23.03 5.60
C GLU A 22 -13.41 22.64 6.12
N ALA A 23 -12.49 22.32 5.20
CA ALA A 23 -11.10 22.05 5.53
C ALA A 23 -10.16 22.46 4.38
N LEU A 24 -8.87 22.60 4.69
CA LEU A 24 -7.83 22.89 3.72
C LEU A 24 -7.04 21.61 3.40
N LEU A 25 -7.07 21.18 2.15
CA LEU A 25 -6.16 20.17 1.60
C LEU A 25 -4.82 20.83 1.27
N VAL A 26 -3.73 20.29 1.80
CA VAL A 26 -2.37 20.76 1.55
C VAL A 26 -1.67 19.74 0.67
N GLU A 27 -1.11 20.21 -0.45
CA GLU A 27 -0.41 19.37 -1.42
C GLU A 27 0.73 18.57 -0.76
N ASP A 28 0.84 17.29 -1.12
CA ASP A 28 1.79 16.32 -0.57
C ASP A 28 1.84 16.26 0.98
N PHE A 29 0.71 16.59 1.62
CA PHE A 29 0.64 16.57 3.08
C PHE A 29 -0.67 16.01 3.63
N GLY A 30 -1.84 16.43 3.13
CA GLY A 30 -3.14 15.99 3.60
C GLY A 30 -4.02 17.13 4.12
N LEU A 31 -4.93 16.84 5.05
CA LEU A 31 -5.80 17.84 5.66
C LEU A 31 -5.09 18.62 6.75
N GLN A 32 -5.11 19.95 6.65
CA GLN A 32 -4.53 20.83 7.66
C GLN A 32 -5.22 20.60 9.01
N GLY A 33 -4.43 20.41 10.06
CA GLY A 33 -4.93 20.16 11.42
C GLY A 33 -5.29 18.71 11.72
N ASP A 34 -5.21 17.79 10.76
CA ASP A 34 -5.45 16.37 11.02
C ASP A 34 -4.16 15.67 11.49
N ALA A 35 -4.27 14.86 12.54
CA ALA A 35 -3.14 14.14 13.14
C ALA A 35 -2.47 13.11 12.21
N HIS A 36 -3.16 12.67 11.14
CA HIS A 36 -2.64 11.71 10.18
C HIS A 36 -2.03 12.38 8.95
N ALA A 37 -2.13 13.71 8.82
CA ALA A 37 -1.48 14.45 7.75
C ALA A 37 0.05 14.29 7.82
N GLY A 38 0.72 14.26 6.65
CA GLY A 38 2.15 14.11 6.55
C GLY A 38 2.60 13.57 5.20
N LYS A 39 3.93 13.53 4.98
CA LYS A 39 4.53 13.04 3.72
C LYS A 39 4.57 11.51 3.68
N TRP A 40 3.47 10.90 3.36
CA TRP A 40 3.31 9.46 3.20
C TRP A 40 2.13 9.15 2.29
N HIS A 41 1.91 7.88 1.95
CA HIS A 41 0.88 7.50 0.98
C HIS A 41 -0.56 7.49 1.51
N ARG A 42 -0.80 7.72 2.80
CA ARG A 42 -2.14 7.74 3.42
C ARG A 42 -2.44 9.09 4.04
N GLN A 43 -2.31 10.17 3.25
CA GLN A 43 -2.48 11.55 3.71
C GLN A 43 -3.94 11.88 4.06
N VAL A 44 -4.88 11.32 3.29
CA VAL A 44 -6.32 11.50 3.48
C VAL A 44 -6.99 10.14 3.40
N SER A 45 -7.89 9.87 4.36
CA SER A 45 -8.70 8.64 4.38
C SER A 45 -10.14 8.94 3.97
N LEU A 46 -10.71 8.09 3.11
CA LEU A 46 -12.06 8.27 2.57
C LEU A 46 -12.88 7.00 2.77
N LEU A 47 -14.19 7.17 2.92
CA LEU A 47 -15.18 6.09 2.89
C LEU A 47 -16.35 6.47 1.98
N SER A 48 -16.91 5.47 1.29
CA SER A 48 -18.18 5.61 0.59
C SER A 48 -19.32 5.64 1.61
N PHE A 49 -20.21 6.63 1.49
CA PHE A 49 -21.40 6.74 2.35
C PHE A 49 -22.25 5.48 2.32
N GLU A 50 -22.42 4.87 1.16
CA GLU A 50 -23.21 3.66 0.96
C GLU A 50 -22.67 2.49 1.79
N LYS A 51 -21.34 2.40 1.98
CA LYS A 51 -20.71 1.37 2.81
C LYS A 51 -20.93 1.61 4.31
N ILE A 52 -20.98 2.87 4.73
CA ILE A 52 -21.33 3.25 6.11
C ILE A 52 -22.80 2.89 6.36
N GLU A 53 -23.70 3.23 5.44
CA GLU A 53 -25.13 2.91 5.55
C GLU A 53 -25.37 1.38 5.58
N ASP A 54 -24.69 0.62 4.75
CA ASP A 54 -24.81 -0.84 4.79
C ASP A 54 -24.29 -1.43 6.11
N PHE A 55 -23.32 -0.78 6.75
CA PHE A 55 -22.83 -1.17 8.07
C PHE A 55 -23.84 -0.76 9.17
N ARG A 56 -24.46 0.42 9.05
CA ARG A 56 -25.55 0.86 9.95
C ARG A 56 -26.77 -0.07 9.90
N LYS A 57 -27.15 -0.55 8.71
CA LYS A 57 -28.23 -1.55 8.54
C LYS A 57 -27.96 -2.87 9.25
N LYS A 58 -26.70 -3.21 9.53
CA LYS A 58 -26.32 -4.39 10.34
C LYS A 58 -26.41 -4.15 11.84
N GLY A 59 -26.94 -3.00 12.27
CA GLY A 59 -27.15 -2.62 13.67
C GLY A 59 -26.03 -1.75 14.26
N ALA A 60 -25.07 -1.29 13.45
CA ALA A 60 -24.03 -0.42 13.95
C ALA A 60 -24.54 1.01 14.15
N GLN A 61 -24.34 1.55 15.36
CA GLN A 61 -24.52 2.98 15.65
C GLN A 61 -23.16 3.66 15.52
N VAL A 62 -22.92 4.30 14.37
CA VAL A 62 -21.66 4.96 14.04
C VAL A 62 -21.96 6.33 13.40
N ASP A 63 -21.29 7.35 13.87
CA ASP A 63 -21.30 8.68 13.27
C ASP A 63 -20.21 8.80 12.19
N PHE A 64 -20.20 9.84 11.41
CA PHE A 64 -19.12 10.13 10.48
C PHE A 64 -17.84 10.41 11.28
N GLY A 65 -16.70 9.95 10.79
CA GLY A 65 -15.42 10.04 11.50
C GLY A 65 -15.13 8.88 12.46
N ALA A 66 -16.13 8.05 12.80
CA ALA A 66 -15.99 6.96 13.75
C ALA A 66 -14.98 5.88 13.32
N PHE A 67 -14.83 5.63 12.03
CA PHE A 67 -13.83 4.69 11.49
C PHE A 67 -12.44 5.34 11.30
N GLY A 68 -12.32 6.65 11.61
CA GLY A 68 -11.12 7.46 11.40
C GLY A 68 -10.99 7.99 9.98
N GLU A 69 -12.05 7.95 9.19
CA GLU A 69 -12.10 8.56 7.86
C GLU A 69 -12.10 10.08 7.95
N ASN A 70 -11.48 10.72 6.96
CA ASN A 70 -11.48 12.17 6.80
C ASN A 70 -12.63 12.65 5.93
N LEU A 71 -12.94 11.92 4.86
CA LEU A 71 -13.97 12.31 3.92
C LEU A 71 -14.98 11.18 3.75
N VAL A 72 -16.25 11.52 3.83
CA VAL A 72 -17.35 10.64 3.44
C VAL A 72 -17.88 11.12 2.10
N ILE A 73 -17.82 10.23 1.09
CA ILE A 73 -18.24 10.54 -0.28
C ILE A 73 -19.49 9.75 -0.62
N GLU A 74 -20.53 10.45 -1.08
CA GLU A 74 -21.77 9.86 -1.58
C GLU A 74 -21.75 9.73 -3.10
N GLY A 75 -22.36 8.67 -3.63
CA GLY A 75 -22.59 8.46 -5.07
C GLY A 75 -21.51 7.60 -5.74
N PHE A 76 -20.52 7.09 -5.01
CA PHE A 76 -19.49 6.22 -5.55
C PHE A 76 -19.14 5.07 -4.61
N ASP A 77 -18.97 3.87 -5.18
CA ASP A 77 -18.25 2.78 -4.50
C ASP A 77 -16.75 2.95 -4.76
N LEU A 78 -16.08 3.68 -3.86
CA LEU A 78 -14.67 4.06 -4.02
C LEU A 78 -13.74 2.84 -4.12
N SER A 79 -14.09 1.71 -3.51
CA SER A 79 -13.27 0.49 -3.52
C SER A 79 -13.18 -0.19 -4.90
N LYS A 80 -14.06 0.18 -5.84
CA LYS A 80 -14.03 -0.33 -7.22
C LYS A 80 -13.07 0.40 -8.14
N TYR A 81 -12.53 1.52 -7.72
CA TYR A 81 -11.57 2.30 -8.51
C TYR A 81 -10.15 1.82 -8.22
N PRO A 82 -9.31 1.65 -9.26
CA PRO A 82 -7.92 1.19 -9.06
C PRO A 82 -7.07 2.26 -8.38
N VAL A 83 -6.02 1.84 -7.71
CA VAL A 83 -4.95 2.73 -7.23
C VAL A 83 -4.40 3.55 -8.40
N GLY A 84 -4.16 4.85 -8.18
CA GLY A 84 -3.80 5.82 -9.22
C GLY A 84 -5.00 6.49 -9.88
N SER A 85 -6.25 6.19 -9.46
CA SER A 85 -7.42 7.00 -9.85
C SER A 85 -7.36 8.37 -9.21
N GLU A 86 -7.80 9.39 -9.96
CA GLU A 86 -7.92 10.76 -9.45
C GLU A 86 -9.33 11.02 -8.94
N ILE A 87 -9.44 11.63 -7.78
CA ILE A 87 -10.68 12.09 -7.15
C ILE A 87 -10.63 13.60 -7.12
N HIS A 88 -11.46 14.24 -7.92
CA HIS A 88 -11.58 15.69 -8.04
C HIS A 88 -12.68 16.18 -7.11
N ILE A 89 -12.37 17.14 -6.24
CA ILE A 89 -13.31 17.80 -5.32
C ILE A 89 -13.17 19.31 -5.57
N GLY A 90 -14.09 19.90 -6.34
CA GLY A 90 -13.90 21.25 -6.84
C GLY A 90 -12.59 21.38 -7.62
N ASP A 91 -11.71 22.32 -7.19
CA ASP A 91 -10.40 22.52 -7.80
C ASP A 91 -9.30 21.61 -7.22
N CYS A 92 -9.60 20.85 -6.16
CA CYS A 92 -8.65 19.96 -5.50
C CYS A 92 -8.58 18.60 -6.19
N VAL A 93 -7.40 17.97 -6.16
CA VAL A 93 -7.17 16.65 -6.75
C VAL A 93 -6.50 15.74 -5.73
N LEU A 94 -7.11 14.62 -5.44
CA LEU A 94 -6.56 13.52 -4.67
C LEU A 94 -6.23 12.35 -5.60
N GLU A 95 -5.12 11.66 -5.39
CA GLU A 95 -4.81 10.40 -6.08
C GLU A 95 -5.01 9.23 -5.10
N LEU A 96 -5.86 8.27 -5.47
CA LEU A 96 -6.08 7.05 -4.72
C LEU A 96 -4.76 6.26 -4.62
N SER A 97 -4.27 6.04 -3.42
CA SER A 97 -2.97 5.45 -3.15
C SER A 97 -3.04 4.05 -2.53
N GLN A 98 -4.14 3.72 -1.83
CA GLN A 98 -4.32 2.42 -1.19
C GLN A 98 -5.80 2.11 -0.96
N ILE A 99 -6.16 0.82 -1.07
CA ILE A 99 -7.49 0.28 -0.75
C ILE A 99 -7.37 -0.65 0.45
N GLY A 100 -8.12 -0.37 1.51
CA GLY A 100 -8.08 -1.12 2.76
C GLY A 100 -6.81 -0.87 3.59
N LYS A 101 -6.83 -1.32 4.82
CA LYS A 101 -5.65 -1.30 5.71
C LYS A 101 -5.70 -2.48 6.69
N ALA A 102 -4.54 -3.05 7.04
CA ALA A 102 -4.45 -3.93 8.20
C ALA A 102 -4.53 -3.07 9.48
N CYS A 103 -5.43 -3.41 10.38
CA CYS A 103 -5.46 -2.79 11.72
C CYS A 103 -4.53 -3.56 12.65
N HIS A 104 -3.66 -2.85 13.36
CA HIS A 104 -2.74 -3.46 14.36
C HIS A 104 -3.44 -3.81 15.67
N SER A 105 -4.53 -3.09 16.00
CA SER A 105 -5.38 -3.33 17.16
C SER A 105 -6.84 -3.18 16.76
N HIS A 106 -7.70 -3.92 17.45
CA HIS A 106 -9.13 -3.78 17.27
C HIS A 106 -9.61 -2.49 17.95
N CYS A 107 -10.29 -1.63 17.19
CA CYS A 107 -10.89 -0.40 17.72
C CYS A 107 -12.23 -0.68 18.42
N ALA A 108 -12.82 0.34 19.04
CA ALA A 108 -14.11 0.23 19.74
C ALA A 108 -15.22 -0.31 18.83
N ILE A 109 -15.25 0.07 17.54
CA ILE A 109 -16.22 -0.45 16.57
C ILE A 109 -16.05 -1.94 16.38
N PHE A 110 -14.82 -2.45 16.20
CA PHE A 110 -14.58 -3.87 16.04
C PHE A 110 -14.99 -4.66 17.29
N HIS A 111 -14.68 -4.15 18.49
CA HIS A 111 -15.10 -4.81 19.73
C HIS A 111 -16.62 -4.86 19.91
N ARG A 112 -17.35 -3.83 19.44
CA ARG A 112 -18.82 -3.74 19.54
C ARG A 112 -19.53 -4.58 18.49
N MET A 113 -19.02 -4.58 17.25
CA MET A 113 -19.69 -5.17 16.10
C MET A 113 -19.10 -6.52 15.63
N GLY A 114 -17.91 -6.89 16.12
CA GLY A 114 -17.13 -8.04 15.62
C GLY A 114 -16.56 -7.84 14.21
N ASP A 115 -16.79 -6.67 13.58
CA ASP A 115 -16.37 -6.34 12.23
C ASP A 115 -16.01 -4.85 12.09
N CYS A 116 -15.28 -4.50 11.04
CA CYS A 116 -14.97 -3.12 10.65
C CYS A 116 -14.82 -3.03 9.13
N ILE A 117 -15.33 -1.95 8.53
CA ILE A 117 -15.30 -1.75 7.08
C ILE A 117 -13.95 -1.18 6.59
N MET A 118 -13.21 -0.46 7.42
CA MET A 118 -11.92 0.16 7.02
C MET A 118 -10.87 -0.82 6.44
N PRO A 119 -10.74 -2.07 6.93
CA PRO A 119 -9.79 -3.00 6.34
C PRO A 119 -10.09 -3.37 4.89
N ARG A 120 -11.34 -3.28 4.47
CA ARG A 120 -11.79 -3.68 3.12
C ARG A 120 -12.19 -2.50 2.24
N GLU A 121 -12.90 -1.54 2.81
CA GLU A 121 -13.58 -0.46 2.08
C GLU A 121 -12.91 0.91 2.29
N GLY A 122 -11.98 1.02 3.27
CA GLY A 122 -11.26 2.26 3.52
C GLY A 122 -10.35 2.61 2.35
N ILE A 123 -10.46 3.83 1.86
CA ILE A 123 -9.63 4.36 0.78
C ILE A 123 -8.65 5.35 1.37
N PHE A 124 -7.44 5.33 0.87
CA PHE A 124 -6.42 6.32 1.21
C PHE A 124 -5.91 7.00 -0.04
N SER A 125 -5.60 8.28 0.09
CA SER A 125 -5.13 9.10 -1.02
C SER A 125 -4.01 10.02 -0.62
N VAL A 126 -3.29 10.51 -1.64
CA VAL A 126 -2.34 11.61 -1.56
C VAL A 126 -2.94 12.85 -2.20
N VAL A 127 -2.61 14.02 -1.69
CA VAL A 127 -3.06 15.31 -2.25
C VAL A 127 -2.14 15.72 -3.38
N LYS A 128 -2.64 15.72 -4.61
CA LYS A 128 -1.90 16.15 -5.82
C LYS A 128 -2.07 17.64 -6.12
N LYS A 129 -3.22 18.20 -5.76
CA LYS A 129 -3.51 19.63 -5.84
C LYS A 129 -4.33 20.02 -4.63
N GLY A 130 -3.78 20.90 -3.80
CA GLY A 130 -4.42 21.41 -2.60
C GLY A 130 -5.46 22.48 -2.89
N GLY A 131 -6.20 22.85 -1.85
CA GLY A 131 -7.23 23.88 -1.86
C GLY A 131 -8.26 23.66 -0.76
N LYS A 132 -9.22 24.57 -0.67
CA LYS A 132 -10.32 24.50 0.29
C LYS A 132 -11.41 23.56 -0.24
N ILE A 133 -11.91 22.68 0.61
CA ILE A 133 -13.07 21.81 0.35
C ILE A 133 -14.15 22.05 1.39
N ARG A 134 -15.39 21.84 1.01
CA ARG A 134 -16.60 22.04 1.84
C ARG A 134 -17.53 20.85 1.74
N VAL A 135 -18.32 20.65 2.77
CA VAL A 135 -19.48 19.75 2.71
C VAL A 135 -20.40 20.18 1.58
N GLY A 136 -20.82 19.24 0.75
CA GLY A 136 -21.63 19.47 -0.44
C GLY A 136 -20.85 19.69 -1.75
N ASP A 137 -19.54 19.86 -1.70
CA ASP A 137 -18.73 20.02 -2.92
C ASP A 137 -18.90 18.81 -3.85
N PRO A 138 -19.01 19.06 -5.18
CA PRO A 138 -19.15 18.00 -6.16
C PRO A 138 -17.87 17.16 -6.24
N VAL A 139 -18.05 15.84 -6.44
CA VAL A 139 -16.97 14.88 -6.61
C VAL A 139 -17.08 14.22 -7.97
N GLU A 140 -15.95 14.14 -8.67
CA GLU A 140 -15.77 13.37 -9.89
C GLU A 140 -14.58 12.43 -9.72
N ILE A 141 -14.66 11.23 -10.32
CA ILE A 141 -13.58 10.24 -10.24
C ILE A 141 -13.15 9.85 -11.66
N PHE A 142 -11.86 10.01 -11.91
CA PHE A 142 -11.21 9.62 -13.16
C PHE A 142 -10.33 8.39 -12.90
N PRO A 143 -10.63 7.24 -13.55
CA PRO A 143 -9.75 6.08 -13.46
C PRO A 143 -8.32 6.42 -13.89
N GLY A 144 -7.33 5.85 -13.22
CA GLY A 144 -5.92 6.08 -13.54
C GLY A 144 -5.61 5.81 -15.02
N LYS A 145 -4.70 6.59 -15.58
CA LYS A 145 -4.31 6.50 -17.01
C LYS A 145 -3.74 5.13 -17.33
N LYS A 146 -4.08 4.58 -18.51
CA LYS A 146 -3.57 3.28 -18.98
C LYS A 146 -2.06 3.26 -19.21
N ASP A 147 -1.48 4.42 -19.51
CA ASP A 147 -0.07 4.66 -19.80
C ASP A 147 0.74 5.16 -18.58
N ARG A 148 0.18 5.00 -17.38
CA ARG A 148 0.93 5.27 -16.14
C ARG A 148 2.17 4.37 -16.08
N PRO A 149 3.35 4.89 -15.71
CA PRO A 149 4.54 4.08 -15.49
C PRO A 149 4.28 2.93 -14.51
N PHE A 150 4.91 1.77 -14.73
CA PHE A 150 4.80 0.68 -13.78
C PHE A 150 5.35 1.09 -12.43
N THR A 151 4.62 0.69 -11.38
CA THR A 151 5.05 0.92 -10.00
C THR A 151 5.86 -0.27 -9.50
N ALA A 152 6.83 -0.01 -8.62
CA ALA A 152 7.64 -1.04 -8.01
C ALA A 152 7.75 -0.85 -6.50
N ALA A 153 8.02 -1.95 -5.79
CA ALA A 153 8.46 -1.95 -4.40
C ALA A 153 9.65 -2.88 -4.24
N VAL A 154 10.55 -2.52 -3.35
CA VAL A 154 11.75 -3.30 -3.03
C VAL A 154 11.70 -3.69 -1.55
N ILE A 155 11.87 -4.98 -1.25
CA ILE A 155 11.90 -5.51 0.11
C ILE A 155 13.26 -6.15 0.34
N THR A 156 14.07 -5.59 1.23
CA THR A 156 15.29 -6.22 1.69
C THR A 156 15.00 -7.04 2.95
N LEU A 157 15.43 -8.32 2.95
CA LEU A 157 15.33 -9.19 4.09
C LEU A 157 16.73 -9.39 4.68
N SER A 158 16.91 -8.95 5.92
CA SER A 158 18.14 -9.11 6.68
C SER A 158 17.92 -8.80 8.16
N ASP A 159 18.09 -9.78 9.03
CA ASP A 159 18.10 -9.58 10.48
C ASP A 159 19.13 -8.55 10.90
N ARG A 160 20.35 -8.67 10.37
CA ARG A 160 21.47 -7.80 10.79
C ARG A 160 21.27 -6.36 10.33
N ALA A 161 20.79 -6.15 9.11
CA ALA A 161 20.52 -4.81 8.61
C ALA A 161 19.30 -4.18 9.33
N SER A 162 18.23 -4.95 9.56
CA SER A 162 17.04 -4.47 10.28
C SER A 162 17.34 -4.09 11.74
N GLN A 163 18.38 -4.68 12.34
CA GLN A 163 18.88 -4.33 13.69
C GLN A 163 19.95 -3.23 13.68
N GLY A 164 20.27 -2.67 12.51
CA GLY A 164 21.26 -1.61 12.37
C GLY A 164 22.72 -2.05 12.51
N VAL A 165 23.01 -3.36 12.39
CA VAL A 165 24.38 -3.90 12.45
C VAL A 165 25.23 -3.49 11.24
N TYR A 166 24.59 -3.33 10.09
CA TYR A 166 25.16 -2.75 8.88
C TYR A 166 24.07 -2.11 8.03
N GLU A 167 24.48 -1.26 7.09
CA GLU A 167 23.58 -0.55 6.20
C GLU A 167 23.15 -1.45 5.02
N ASP A 168 21.85 -1.42 4.68
CA ASP A 168 21.34 -2.10 3.49
C ASP A 168 21.96 -1.51 2.22
N GLN A 169 22.71 -2.31 1.49
CA GLN A 169 23.34 -1.94 0.22
C GLN A 169 22.55 -2.42 -0.99
N SER A 170 21.76 -3.48 -0.85
CA SER A 170 21.08 -4.13 -1.97
C SER A 170 19.79 -3.39 -2.37
N GLY A 171 18.97 -3.02 -1.39
CA GLY A 171 17.73 -2.31 -1.63
C GLY A 171 17.92 -0.98 -2.39
N PRO A 172 18.83 -0.10 -1.96
CA PRO A 172 19.11 1.16 -2.67
C PRO A 172 19.59 0.95 -4.12
N VAL A 173 20.46 -0.01 -4.38
CA VAL A 173 20.96 -0.33 -5.74
C VAL A 173 19.82 -0.78 -6.65
N ILE A 174 18.95 -1.68 -6.17
CA ILE A 174 17.78 -2.15 -6.92
C ILE A 174 16.83 -0.98 -7.17
N THR A 175 16.59 -0.15 -6.17
CA THR A 175 15.72 1.03 -6.25
C THR A 175 16.20 2.01 -7.32
N GLU A 176 17.48 2.32 -7.32
CA GLU A 176 18.09 3.21 -8.31
C GLU A 176 18.00 2.61 -9.73
N PHE A 177 18.30 1.32 -9.89
CA PHE A 177 18.16 0.63 -11.16
C PHE A 177 16.73 0.73 -11.72
N LEU A 178 15.72 0.45 -10.91
CA LEU A 178 14.31 0.51 -11.32
C LEU A 178 13.90 1.93 -11.74
N LYS A 179 14.33 2.96 -11.00
CA LYS A 179 14.08 4.36 -11.36
C LYS A 179 14.72 4.71 -12.70
N ASN A 180 15.93 4.25 -12.95
CA ASN A 180 16.64 4.46 -14.23
C ASN A 180 15.97 3.73 -15.41
N GLN A 181 15.16 2.68 -15.15
CA GLN A 181 14.31 2.02 -16.15
C GLN A 181 12.94 2.69 -16.31
N GLY A 182 12.70 3.85 -15.70
CA GLY A 182 11.45 4.59 -15.80
C GLY A 182 10.31 4.09 -14.91
N MET A 183 10.59 3.21 -13.95
CA MET A 183 9.59 2.75 -12.98
C MET A 183 9.45 3.73 -11.81
N ILE A 184 8.24 3.82 -11.24
CA ILE A 184 7.99 4.56 -10.01
C ILE A 184 8.20 3.62 -8.83
N VAL A 185 9.28 3.79 -8.06
CA VAL A 185 9.50 3.03 -6.83
C VAL A 185 8.73 3.71 -5.70
N GLU A 186 7.61 3.09 -5.32
CA GLU A 186 6.67 3.62 -4.32
C GLU A 186 7.13 3.35 -2.89
N GLU A 187 7.77 2.19 -2.66
CA GLU A 187 8.23 1.79 -1.33
C GLU A 187 9.54 1.01 -1.40
N GLN A 188 10.41 1.29 -0.43
CA GLN A 188 11.58 0.49 -0.11
C GLN A 188 11.49 0.09 1.36
N LEU A 189 11.51 -1.20 1.64
CA LEU A 189 11.32 -1.79 2.95
C LEU A 189 12.55 -2.60 3.37
N LEU A 190 12.89 -2.52 4.64
CA LEU A 190 13.91 -3.37 5.26
C LEU A 190 13.22 -4.16 6.38
N LEU A 191 13.19 -5.48 6.23
CA LEU A 191 12.53 -6.41 7.15
C LEU A 191 13.54 -7.38 7.77
N PRO A 192 13.29 -7.87 8.99
CA PRO A 192 13.99 -9.04 9.50
C PRO A 192 13.68 -10.28 8.63
N ASP A 193 14.55 -11.29 8.74
CA ASP A 193 14.31 -12.59 8.10
C ASP A 193 13.14 -13.29 8.80
N GLY A 194 11.96 -13.25 8.18
CA GLY A 194 10.72 -13.80 8.74
C GLY A 194 9.65 -14.02 7.68
N ARG A 195 9.12 -15.25 7.63
CA ARG A 195 8.10 -15.63 6.63
C ARG A 195 6.78 -14.90 6.83
N PRO A 196 6.20 -14.78 8.06
CA PRO A 196 4.90 -14.12 8.25
C PRO A 196 4.92 -12.64 7.88
N GLU A 197 5.99 -11.93 8.23
CA GLU A 197 6.18 -10.51 7.94
C GLU A 197 6.27 -10.27 6.43
N LEU A 198 7.06 -11.10 5.73
CA LEU A 198 7.20 -11.00 4.29
C LEU A 198 5.88 -11.32 3.56
N GLU A 199 5.18 -12.38 3.96
CA GLU A 199 3.87 -12.71 3.39
C GLU A 199 2.86 -11.57 3.55
N LYS A 200 2.83 -10.95 4.74
CA LYS A 200 1.97 -9.80 5.04
C LYS A 200 2.29 -8.61 4.13
N GLU A 201 3.57 -8.28 3.96
CA GLU A 201 3.99 -7.14 3.15
C GLU A 201 3.77 -7.39 1.65
N ILE A 202 4.05 -8.58 1.13
CA ILE A 202 3.72 -8.90 -0.27
C ILE A 202 2.21 -8.77 -0.52
N LYS A 203 1.36 -9.30 0.38
CA LYS A 203 -0.09 -9.16 0.28
C LYS A 203 -0.52 -7.69 0.32
N ARG A 204 0.03 -6.89 1.22
CA ARG A 204 -0.26 -5.46 1.32
C ARG A 204 0.09 -4.72 0.03
N LEU A 205 1.31 -4.92 -0.47
CA LEU A 205 1.79 -4.26 -1.68
C LEU A 205 0.99 -4.67 -2.93
N ALA A 206 0.69 -5.95 -3.07
CA ALA A 206 -0.05 -6.45 -4.23
C ALA A 206 -1.55 -6.13 -4.16
N ASP A 207 -2.20 -6.35 -3.01
CA ASP A 207 -3.65 -6.30 -2.90
C ASP A 207 -4.17 -4.89 -2.62
N GLN A 208 -3.48 -4.15 -1.75
CA GLN A 208 -3.93 -2.85 -1.26
C GLN A 208 -3.27 -1.69 -2.03
N ARG A 209 -1.96 -1.80 -2.31
CA ARG A 209 -1.20 -0.80 -3.05
C ARG A 209 -1.22 -1.01 -4.57
N GLN A 210 -1.59 -2.20 -5.03
CA GLN A 210 -1.63 -2.61 -6.44
C GLN A 210 -0.30 -2.33 -7.17
N ILE A 211 0.82 -2.60 -6.50
CA ILE A 211 2.18 -2.44 -7.05
C ILE A 211 2.37 -3.44 -8.20
N SER A 212 2.89 -2.98 -9.33
CA SER A 212 3.07 -3.82 -10.53
C SER A 212 4.21 -4.83 -10.37
N LEU A 213 5.34 -4.42 -9.76
CA LEU A 213 6.53 -5.24 -9.54
C LEU A 213 6.99 -5.18 -8.09
N ILE A 214 7.09 -6.33 -7.45
CA ILE A 214 7.62 -6.46 -6.08
C ILE A 214 8.91 -7.27 -6.17
N LEU A 215 10.05 -6.65 -5.88
CA LEU A 215 11.33 -7.31 -5.79
C LEU A 215 11.70 -7.53 -4.33
N THR A 216 12.06 -8.77 -3.99
CA THR A 216 12.66 -9.07 -2.69
C THR A 216 14.14 -9.38 -2.88
N THR A 217 14.98 -9.00 -1.93
CA THR A 217 16.41 -9.36 -1.92
C THR A 217 16.82 -9.90 -0.56
N GLY A 218 17.51 -11.03 -0.52
CA GLY A 218 17.86 -11.74 0.70
C GLY A 218 16.98 -12.96 0.99
N GLY A 219 17.40 -13.79 1.95
CA GLY A 219 16.66 -14.97 2.42
C GLY A 219 16.42 -16.06 1.35
N THR A 220 17.31 -16.20 0.34
CA THR A 220 17.17 -17.16 -0.76
C THR A 220 18.18 -18.31 -0.72
N GLY A 221 18.98 -18.43 0.32
CA GLY A 221 19.99 -19.47 0.50
C GLY A 221 19.49 -20.73 1.22
N PHE A 222 20.39 -21.42 1.94
CA PHE A 222 20.15 -22.72 2.60
C PHE A 222 20.02 -22.64 4.12
N SER A 223 20.15 -21.44 4.71
CA SER A 223 19.90 -21.28 6.13
C SER A 223 18.44 -21.59 6.46
N GLU A 224 18.16 -22.13 7.65
CA GLU A 224 16.79 -22.37 8.13
C GLU A 224 15.95 -21.08 8.16
N ARG A 225 16.61 -19.93 8.27
CA ARG A 225 15.97 -18.62 8.27
C ARG A 225 15.70 -18.07 6.86
N ASP A 226 16.35 -18.64 5.84
CA ASP A 226 16.10 -18.28 4.44
C ASP A 226 14.75 -18.80 3.99
N CYS A 227 13.70 -18.01 4.13
CA CYS A 227 12.30 -18.40 3.88
C CYS A 227 11.62 -17.59 2.78
N THR A 228 12.38 -16.74 2.07
CA THR A 228 11.84 -15.85 1.03
C THR A 228 11.12 -16.60 -0.10
N PRO A 229 11.65 -17.71 -0.64
CA PRO A 229 10.97 -18.48 -1.68
C PRO A 229 9.65 -19.10 -1.19
N GLU A 230 9.62 -19.61 0.03
CA GLU A 230 8.46 -20.24 0.65
C GLU A 230 7.36 -19.20 0.91
N ALA A 231 7.72 -18.01 1.41
CA ALA A 231 6.80 -16.90 1.61
C ALA A 231 6.18 -16.44 0.28
N THR A 232 7.01 -16.29 -0.76
CA THR A 232 6.55 -15.88 -2.09
C THR A 232 5.59 -16.91 -2.69
N LYS A 233 5.93 -18.20 -2.64
CA LYS A 233 5.06 -19.28 -3.14
C LYS A 233 3.73 -19.37 -2.40
N ALA A 234 3.73 -19.13 -1.09
CA ALA A 234 2.51 -19.20 -0.28
C ALA A 234 1.50 -18.10 -0.59
N VAL A 235 1.96 -16.96 -1.12
CA VAL A 235 1.09 -15.81 -1.39
C VAL A 235 0.76 -15.60 -2.87
N CYS A 236 1.53 -16.19 -3.78
CA CYS A 236 1.29 -16.09 -5.23
C CYS A 236 0.32 -17.17 -5.70
N GLU A 237 -0.60 -16.82 -6.59
CA GLU A 237 -1.55 -17.77 -7.19
C GLU A 237 -0.94 -18.58 -8.34
N ARG A 238 0.11 -18.04 -8.99
CA ARG A 238 0.77 -18.67 -10.16
C ARG A 238 2.26 -18.49 -10.05
N GLU A 239 3.02 -19.55 -10.30
CA GLU A 239 4.47 -19.48 -10.39
C GLU A 239 4.93 -19.03 -11.78
N VAL A 240 6.09 -18.35 -11.84
CA VAL A 240 6.74 -17.90 -13.08
C VAL A 240 8.18 -18.44 -13.11
N PRO A 241 8.38 -19.75 -13.32
CA PRO A 241 9.68 -20.41 -13.13
C PRO A 241 10.76 -19.92 -14.10
N GLY A 242 10.41 -19.49 -15.29
CA GLY A 242 11.37 -19.03 -16.30
C GLY A 242 12.22 -17.83 -15.86
N ILE A 243 11.67 -16.92 -15.04
CA ILE A 243 12.43 -15.76 -14.55
C ILE A 243 13.59 -16.20 -13.64
N PRO A 244 13.36 -16.94 -12.54
CA PRO A 244 14.45 -17.39 -11.68
C PRO A 244 15.42 -18.36 -12.37
N GLU A 245 14.97 -19.13 -13.37
CA GLU A 245 15.85 -19.97 -14.19
C GLU A 245 16.82 -19.12 -15.02
N ALA A 246 16.33 -18.09 -15.69
CA ALA A 246 17.16 -17.16 -16.46
C ALA A 246 18.15 -16.41 -15.56
N LEU A 247 17.72 -15.94 -14.39
CA LEU A 247 18.59 -15.26 -13.43
C LEU A 247 19.69 -16.19 -12.90
N ARG A 248 19.37 -17.45 -12.55
CA ARG A 248 20.38 -18.43 -12.12
C ARG A 248 21.33 -18.78 -13.25
N SER A 249 20.84 -18.99 -14.46
CA SER A 249 21.68 -19.29 -15.63
C SER A 249 22.70 -18.17 -15.88
N TYR A 250 22.25 -16.92 -15.83
CA TYR A 250 23.14 -15.78 -15.96
C TYR A 250 24.17 -15.73 -14.82
N SER A 251 23.72 -15.87 -13.57
CA SER A 251 24.60 -15.83 -12.39
C SER A 251 25.62 -16.99 -12.38
N LEU A 252 25.28 -18.18 -12.92
CA LEU A 252 26.19 -19.30 -13.06
C LEU A 252 27.38 -19.00 -14.00
N SER A 253 27.21 -18.10 -14.96
CA SER A 253 28.34 -17.65 -15.81
C SER A 253 29.34 -16.79 -15.02
N ILE A 254 28.94 -16.22 -13.90
CA ILE A 254 29.77 -15.35 -13.04
C ILE A 254 30.32 -16.16 -11.86
N THR A 255 29.49 -16.98 -11.20
CA THR A 255 29.87 -17.75 -10.03
C THR A 255 29.12 -19.07 -9.93
N LYS A 256 29.85 -20.16 -9.68
CA LYS A 256 29.24 -21.48 -9.45
C LYS A 256 28.35 -21.53 -8.21
N LYS A 257 28.50 -20.60 -7.26
CA LYS A 257 27.68 -20.54 -6.05
C LYS A 257 26.21 -20.16 -6.36
N ALA A 258 25.93 -19.65 -7.55
CA ALA A 258 24.57 -19.33 -7.98
C ALA A 258 23.62 -20.56 -7.99
N MET A 259 24.18 -21.79 -8.11
CA MET A 259 23.41 -23.04 -8.00
C MET A 259 22.69 -23.21 -6.66
N PHE A 260 23.16 -22.56 -5.61
CA PHE A 260 22.56 -22.64 -4.28
C PHE A 260 21.41 -21.65 -4.07
N SER A 261 21.11 -20.78 -5.03
CA SER A 261 19.99 -19.85 -4.92
C SER A 261 18.66 -20.57 -5.15
N ARG A 262 17.79 -20.55 -4.14
CA ARG A 262 16.42 -21.07 -4.18
C ARG A 262 15.39 -20.04 -4.64
N GLN A 263 15.85 -18.90 -5.20
CA GLN A 263 15.00 -17.82 -5.68
C GLN A 263 13.83 -18.32 -6.53
N THR A 264 12.69 -17.69 -6.39
CA THR A 264 11.45 -17.98 -7.14
C THR A 264 10.80 -16.69 -7.66
N ALA A 265 9.82 -16.84 -8.53
CA ALA A 265 8.97 -15.74 -8.96
C ALA A 265 7.54 -16.24 -9.11
N GLY A 266 6.58 -15.34 -8.88
CA GLY A 266 5.16 -15.65 -8.99
C GLY A 266 4.31 -14.42 -9.25
N ILE A 267 3.05 -14.65 -9.55
CA ILE A 267 2.05 -13.61 -9.78
C ILE A 267 1.03 -13.66 -8.65
N ARG A 268 0.83 -12.52 -8.00
CA ARG A 268 -0.28 -12.28 -7.08
C ARG A 268 -1.20 -11.21 -7.68
N LYS A 269 -2.44 -11.58 -8.00
CA LYS A 269 -3.41 -10.74 -8.74
C LYS A 269 -2.77 -10.14 -10.00
N LYS A 270 -2.40 -8.85 -10.00
CA LYS A 270 -1.75 -8.13 -11.10
C LYS A 270 -0.28 -7.82 -10.84
N SER A 271 0.25 -8.23 -9.69
CA SER A 271 1.61 -7.97 -9.26
C SER A 271 2.53 -9.12 -9.61
N LEU A 272 3.67 -8.82 -10.21
CA LEU A 272 4.77 -9.76 -10.39
C LEU A 272 5.68 -9.66 -9.16
N VAL A 273 5.95 -10.79 -8.52
CA VAL A 273 6.86 -10.90 -7.36
C VAL A 273 8.08 -11.70 -7.78
N ILE A 274 9.29 -11.16 -7.57
CA ILE A 274 10.56 -11.84 -7.94
C ILE A 274 11.50 -11.78 -6.75
N ASN A 275 12.09 -12.95 -6.40
CA ASN A 275 13.14 -12.99 -5.41
C ASN A 275 14.51 -12.81 -6.08
N LEU A 276 15.35 -11.98 -5.50
CA LEU A 276 16.72 -11.73 -5.90
C LEU A 276 17.67 -12.22 -4.80
N PRO A 277 18.92 -12.61 -5.14
CA PRO A 277 19.96 -12.89 -4.16
C PRO A 277 20.23 -11.67 -3.26
N GLY A 278 20.68 -11.92 -2.02
CA GLY A 278 20.96 -10.86 -1.04
C GLY A 278 22.26 -10.11 -1.28
N SER A 279 23.10 -10.55 -2.21
CA SER A 279 24.38 -9.89 -2.48
C SER A 279 24.22 -8.78 -3.53
N PRO A 280 24.72 -7.55 -3.26
CA PRO A 280 24.73 -6.47 -4.26
C PRO A 280 25.54 -6.79 -5.52
N LYS A 281 26.38 -7.83 -5.47
CA LYS A 281 27.24 -8.30 -6.57
C LYS A 281 26.64 -9.47 -7.35
N ALA A 282 25.42 -9.90 -6.99
CA ALA A 282 24.79 -11.07 -7.61
C ALA A 282 23.98 -10.71 -8.86
#